data_2e5c5468682d5154750b260691062b5d
#
_entry.id   2e5c5468682d5154750b260691062b5d
#
_cell.length_a   1.000
_cell.length_b   1.000
_cell.length_c   1.000
_cell.angle_alpha   90.00
_cell.angle_beta   90.00
_cell.angle_gamma   90.00
#
_symmetry.space_group_name_H-M   'P 1'
#
loop_
_entity.id
_entity.type
_entity.pdbx_description
1 polymer ?
#
loop_
_entity_poly.entity_id
_entity_poly.type
_entity_poly.pdbx_seq_one_letter_code
_entity_poly.pdbx_strand_id
1 'polypeptide(L)'
;MYVRSLQLEDFRSWKSLDLTLKPGVVVFSGPNGHGKTNIVEALGYLAHLGSHRVNSDAAVVRENQSMALVSATAVNGTRELTARLTIRPHGANKAHINRTTLATTRELLGIVRTTLFSPEDLALVRGEPEQRRNFLDTIMIARYPRLAAVKSDYDKALRQRNALLRSHAMRSAFAPGESDEDALAALSTLDVWDAQLAALGGQIMSARVQVVHDLAPHLAETYQRLAPESRPAHMSYTSTVDALLADSGVHLAYSEPGEPTALLSPEIAEATLLQGFADKRAQEIDRGTTLLGPHRDDVILMLGSQPAKGFASHGESWSFALSLRLGAFFMQRGDGMEPVVILDDVFAELDSSRRHALVSLVSEAEQVLITAAVNEDIPEELKEGAQIITIEARVTAKDGRISHVVTGDVSHSVSRTSVSNICEGDCDE
;
A
#
# COMPACT_ATOMS: atom_id res chain seq x y z
N MET A 1 15.00 3.72 -10.66
CA MET A 1 14.02 4.76 -11.08
C MET A 1 14.10 5.94 -10.13
N TYR A 2 13.99 7.20 -10.65
CA TYR A 2 13.87 8.36 -9.80
C TYR A 2 12.76 9.30 -10.27
N VAL A 3 12.21 10.10 -9.36
CA VAL A 3 11.25 11.17 -9.65
C VAL A 3 12.03 12.45 -9.87
N ARG A 4 11.93 13.01 -11.10
CA ARG A 4 12.62 14.24 -11.49
C ARG A 4 11.86 15.50 -11.12
N SER A 5 10.53 15.47 -11.17
CA SER A 5 9.70 16.59 -10.76
C SER A 5 8.47 16.14 -10.00
N LEU A 6 8.04 16.96 -9.05
CA LEU A 6 6.81 16.78 -8.29
C LEU A 6 6.06 18.09 -8.20
N GLN A 7 4.79 18.07 -8.63
CA GLN A 7 3.89 19.22 -8.59
C GLN A 7 2.65 18.86 -7.78
N LEU A 8 2.25 19.76 -6.90
CA LEU A 8 1.03 19.66 -6.09
C LEU A 8 0.20 20.95 -6.26
N GLU A 9 -1.11 20.79 -6.33
CA GLU A 9 -2.07 21.88 -6.20
C GLU A 9 -3.17 21.45 -5.23
N ASP A 10 -3.44 22.29 -4.24
CA ASP A 10 -4.47 22.10 -3.22
C ASP A 10 -4.46 20.73 -2.52
N PHE A 11 -3.25 20.19 -2.27
CA PHE A 11 -3.05 18.94 -1.57
C PHE A 11 -2.64 19.18 -0.12
N ARG A 12 -3.45 18.72 0.84
CA ARG A 12 -3.19 18.90 2.28
C ARG A 12 -2.94 20.38 2.63
N SER A 13 -1.75 20.70 3.16
CA SER A 13 -1.31 22.08 3.49
C SER A 13 -0.69 22.81 2.30
N TRP A 14 -0.52 22.15 1.16
CA TRP A 14 0.09 22.74 -0.03
C TRP A 14 -0.96 23.36 -0.94
N LYS A 15 -0.94 24.69 -1.07
CA LYS A 15 -1.73 25.39 -2.08
C LYS A 15 -1.15 25.18 -3.47
N SER A 16 0.17 25.28 -3.59
CA SER A 16 0.95 24.91 -4.77
C SER A 16 2.37 24.54 -4.39
N LEU A 17 2.92 23.56 -5.08
CA LEU A 17 4.31 23.13 -4.96
C LEU A 17 4.81 22.75 -6.36
N ASP A 18 6.01 23.18 -6.72
CA ASP A 18 6.72 22.73 -7.91
C ASP A 18 8.17 22.48 -7.55
N LEU A 19 8.58 21.21 -7.60
CA LEU A 19 9.91 20.78 -7.21
C LEU A 19 10.61 20.06 -8.36
N THR A 20 11.88 20.41 -8.56
CA THR A 20 12.83 19.59 -9.32
C THR A 20 13.68 18.78 -8.34
N LEU A 21 13.64 17.46 -8.48
CA LEU A 21 14.34 16.51 -7.63
C LEU A 21 15.48 15.86 -8.43
N LYS A 22 16.60 15.59 -7.73
CA LYS A 22 17.76 14.90 -8.32
C LYS A 22 17.77 13.43 -7.95
N PRO A 23 18.42 12.56 -8.73
CA PRO A 23 18.78 11.23 -8.24
C PRO A 23 19.70 11.34 -7.00
N GLY A 24 19.78 10.29 -6.19
CA GLY A 24 20.47 10.31 -4.91
C GLY A 24 19.57 10.75 -3.76
N VAL A 25 20.14 11.33 -2.73
CA VAL A 25 19.42 11.70 -1.50
C VAL A 25 18.80 13.09 -1.64
N VAL A 26 17.50 13.18 -1.32
CA VAL A 26 16.75 14.43 -1.22
C VAL A 26 16.16 14.53 0.19
N VAL A 27 16.46 15.63 0.87
CA VAL A 27 16.02 15.87 2.25
C VAL A 27 15.01 17.00 2.30
N PHE A 28 13.83 16.71 2.82
CA PHE A 28 12.82 17.70 3.19
C PHE A 28 12.97 18.03 4.67
N SER A 29 13.52 19.20 4.97
CA SER A 29 13.83 19.66 6.34
C SER A 29 12.89 20.78 6.77
N GLY A 30 12.55 20.83 8.06
CA GLY A 30 11.74 21.90 8.65
C GLY A 30 10.92 21.41 9.86
N PRO A 31 10.36 22.30 10.67
CA PRO A 31 9.63 21.94 11.89
C PRO A 31 8.45 20.99 11.64
N ASN A 32 8.07 20.24 12.69
CA ASN A 32 6.93 19.33 12.60
C ASN A 32 5.62 20.08 12.29
N GLY A 33 4.77 19.44 11.48
CA GLY A 33 3.52 20.03 11.01
C GLY A 33 3.67 21.08 9.90
N HIS A 34 4.86 21.28 9.30
CA HIS A 34 5.07 22.22 8.21
C HIS A 34 4.81 21.63 6.82
N GLY A 35 4.42 20.36 6.71
CA GLY A 35 3.98 19.77 5.45
C GLY A 35 5.01 18.89 4.75
N LYS A 36 6.12 18.52 5.39
CA LYS A 36 7.13 17.59 4.86
C LYS A 36 6.51 16.24 4.47
N THR A 37 5.86 15.58 5.44
CA THR A 37 5.15 14.33 5.24
C THR A 37 4.10 14.42 4.14
N ASN A 38 3.44 15.59 3.96
CA ASN A 38 2.44 15.75 2.91
C ASN A 38 3.03 15.68 1.49
N ILE A 39 4.31 16.02 1.30
CA ILE A 39 5.01 15.87 0.02
C ILE A 39 5.18 14.39 -0.32
N VAL A 40 5.72 13.63 0.63
CA VAL A 40 5.96 12.18 0.43
C VAL A 40 4.65 11.40 0.41
N GLU A 41 3.63 11.84 1.18
CA GLU A 41 2.27 11.30 1.10
C GLU A 41 1.67 11.47 -0.30
N ALA A 42 1.85 12.63 -0.94
CA ALA A 42 1.35 12.88 -2.28
C ALA A 42 2.01 11.95 -3.32
N LEU A 43 3.32 11.74 -3.22
CA LEU A 43 4.03 10.80 -4.08
C LEU A 43 3.58 9.36 -3.85
N GLY A 44 3.44 8.95 -2.59
CA GLY A 44 2.88 7.63 -2.21
C GLY A 44 1.44 7.46 -2.71
N TYR A 45 0.61 8.52 -2.61
CA TYR A 45 -0.76 8.51 -3.13
C TYR A 45 -0.79 8.28 -4.65
N LEU A 46 0.09 8.93 -5.40
CA LEU A 46 0.19 8.73 -6.85
C LEU A 46 0.66 7.31 -7.21
N ALA A 47 1.56 6.73 -6.40
CA ALA A 47 2.09 5.39 -6.60
C ALA A 47 1.10 4.26 -6.28
N HIS A 48 0.23 4.46 -5.28
CA HIS A 48 -0.65 3.42 -4.75
C HIS A 48 -2.14 3.72 -4.90
N LEU A 49 -2.50 4.91 -5.43
CA LEU A 49 -3.88 5.42 -5.57
C LEU A 49 -4.62 5.50 -4.23
N GLY A 50 -3.90 5.83 -3.17
CA GLY A 50 -4.44 5.97 -1.82
C GLY A 50 -3.41 6.55 -0.86
N SER A 51 -3.88 7.13 0.24
CA SER A 51 -3.02 7.61 1.31
C SER A 51 -2.74 6.48 2.31
N HIS A 52 -1.50 6.39 2.80
CA HIS A 52 -1.13 5.49 3.90
C HIS A 52 -1.64 5.99 5.28
N ARG A 53 -2.09 7.25 5.36
CA ARG A 53 -2.50 7.90 6.62
C ARG A 53 -4.01 7.99 6.79
N VAL A 54 -4.76 8.07 5.68
CA VAL A 54 -6.21 8.27 5.70
C VAL A 54 -6.91 7.44 4.63
N ASN A 55 -8.14 7.03 4.94
CA ASN A 55 -8.96 6.20 4.03
C ASN A 55 -9.88 7.02 3.12
N SER A 56 -9.90 8.35 3.25
CA SER A 56 -10.81 9.21 2.50
C SER A 56 -10.06 10.23 1.64
N ASP A 57 -10.43 10.31 0.37
CA ASP A 57 -9.91 11.30 -0.57
C ASP A 57 -10.19 12.75 -0.13
N ALA A 58 -11.31 12.97 0.58
CA ALA A 58 -11.64 14.28 1.12
C ALA A 58 -10.59 14.81 2.10
N ALA A 59 -9.91 13.91 2.83
CA ALA A 59 -8.91 14.31 3.81
C ALA A 59 -7.58 14.75 3.18
N VAL A 60 -7.29 14.41 1.93
CA VAL A 60 -6.07 14.83 1.24
C VAL A 60 -6.26 16.12 0.42
N VAL A 61 -7.50 16.48 0.11
CA VAL A 61 -7.81 17.75 -0.56
C VAL A 61 -7.73 18.90 0.46
N ARG A 62 -7.10 20.01 0.07
CA ARG A 62 -6.97 21.18 0.94
C ARG A 62 -8.36 21.71 1.33
N GLU A 63 -8.46 22.19 2.56
CA GLU A 63 -9.71 22.72 3.11
C GLU A 63 -10.35 23.77 2.18
N ASN A 64 -11.67 23.68 1.98
CA ASN A 64 -12.47 24.52 1.11
C ASN A 64 -12.12 24.46 -0.39
N GLN A 65 -11.44 23.40 -0.83
CA GLN A 65 -11.16 23.17 -2.25
C GLN A 65 -11.99 22.00 -2.79
N SER A 66 -12.29 22.05 -4.08
CA SER A 66 -13.10 21.03 -4.76
C SER A 66 -12.29 19.83 -5.25
N MET A 67 -10.98 19.99 -5.38
CA MET A 67 -10.06 18.95 -5.87
C MET A 67 -8.62 19.26 -5.46
N ALA A 68 -7.78 18.24 -5.50
CA ALA A 68 -6.33 18.34 -5.44
C ALA A 68 -5.69 17.76 -6.70
N LEU A 69 -4.53 18.26 -7.06
CA LEU A 69 -3.71 17.74 -8.16
C LEU A 69 -2.37 17.25 -7.62
N VAL A 70 -2.00 16.04 -8.03
CA VAL A 70 -0.65 15.49 -7.84
C VAL A 70 -0.10 15.10 -9.20
N SER A 71 1.08 15.61 -9.55
CA SER A 71 1.78 15.27 -10.79
C SER A 71 3.23 14.98 -10.51
N ALA A 72 3.75 13.85 -11.00
CA ALA A 72 5.16 13.49 -10.88
C ALA A 72 5.70 12.98 -12.21
N THR A 73 6.93 13.38 -12.54
CA THR A 73 7.66 12.87 -13.69
C THR A 73 8.69 11.85 -13.20
N ALA A 74 8.46 10.59 -13.54
CA ALA A 74 9.36 9.48 -13.24
C ALA A 74 10.30 9.21 -14.42
N VAL A 75 11.57 8.98 -14.11
CA VAL A 75 12.63 8.61 -15.06
C VAL A 75 13.09 7.19 -14.72
N ASN A 76 13.09 6.30 -15.70
CA ASN A 76 13.59 4.94 -15.58
C ASN A 76 14.49 4.62 -16.79
N GLY A 77 15.79 4.66 -16.58
CA GLY A 77 16.78 4.61 -17.67
C GLY A 77 16.55 5.76 -18.66
N THR A 78 16.21 5.44 -19.90
CA THR A 78 15.93 6.43 -20.97
C THR A 78 14.46 6.82 -21.09
N ARG A 79 13.58 6.18 -20.32
CA ARG A 79 12.14 6.43 -20.37
C ARG A 79 11.75 7.47 -19.35
N GLU A 80 10.94 8.43 -19.78
CA GLU A 80 10.39 9.47 -18.94
C GLU A 80 8.88 9.53 -19.12
N LEU A 81 8.15 9.43 -18.00
CA LEU A 81 6.69 9.47 -17.97
C LEU A 81 6.22 10.42 -16.89
N THR A 82 5.27 11.30 -17.23
CA THR A 82 4.58 12.15 -16.27
C THR A 82 3.24 11.54 -15.93
N ALA A 83 3.09 11.10 -14.68
CA ALA A 83 1.83 10.67 -14.11
C ALA A 83 1.14 11.86 -13.43
N ARG A 84 -0.15 12.06 -13.73
CA ARG A 84 -0.96 13.12 -13.11
C ARG A 84 -2.28 12.54 -12.62
N LEU A 85 -2.63 12.89 -11.39
CA LEU A 85 -3.86 12.47 -10.74
C LEU A 85 -4.61 13.69 -10.19
N THR A 86 -5.87 13.85 -10.60
CA THR A 86 -6.81 14.80 -10.02
C THR A 86 -7.67 14.06 -9.01
N ILE A 87 -7.56 14.43 -7.75
CA ILE A 87 -8.27 13.82 -6.62
C ILE A 87 -9.49 14.67 -6.28
N ARG A 88 -10.65 14.03 -6.19
CA ARG A 88 -11.92 14.69 -5.89
C ARG A 88 -12.53 14.13 -4.61
N PRO A 89 -12.92 14.98 -3.64
CA PRO A 89 -13.61 14.54 -2.42
C PRO A 89 -14.91 13.76 -2.71
N HIS A 90 -15.58 14.17 -3.78
CA HIS A 90 -16.84 13.58 -4.24
C HIS A 90 -16.74 13.31 -5.74
N GLY A 91 -16.94 12.05 -6.13
CA GLY A 91 -16.90 11.62 -7.52
C GLY A 91 -15.65 10.83 -7.90
N ALA A 92 -15.50 10.54 -9.19
CA ALA A 92 -14.37 9.76 -9.68
C ALA A 92 -13.11 10.62 -9.87
N ASN A 93 -11.97 10.09 -9.42
CA ASN A 93 -10.66 10.66 -9.69
C ASN A 93 -10.32 10.54 -11.19
N LYS A 94 -9.57 11.50 -11.74
CA LYS A 94 -9.12 11.51 -13.14
C LYS A 94 -7.61 11.36 -13.20
N ALA A 95 -7.15 10.55 -14.15
CA ALA A 95 -5.74 10.24 -14.33
C ALA A 95 -5.24 10.53 -15.75
N HIS A 96 -3.97 10.90 -15.86
CA HIS A 96 -3.30 11.15 -17.14
C HIS A 96 -1.87 10.58 -17.11
N ILE A 97 -1.42 10.07 -18.24
CA ILE A 97 0.00 9.80 -18.52
C ILE A 97 0.43 10.75 -19.64
N ASN A 98 1.41 11.61 -19.35
CA ASN A 98 1.81 12.71 -20.22
C ASN A 98 0.61 13.59 -20.57
N ARG A 99 0.16 13.58 -21.83
CA ARG A 99 -1.00 14.33 -22.34
C ARG A 99 -2.24 13.48 -22.54
N THR A 100 -2.15 12.15 -22.28
CA THR A 100 -3.23 11.20 -22.54
C THR A 100 -4.08 11.01 -21.30
N THR A 101 -5.37 11.24 -21.40
CA THR A 101 -6.35 10.89 -20.34
C THR A 101 -6.53 9.38 -20.31
N LEU A 102 -6.53 8.81 -19.11
CA LEU A 102 -6.71 7.38 -18.90
C LEU A 102 -8.18 7.03 -18.69
N ALA A 103 -8.59 5.85 -19.11
CA ALA A 103 -9.94 5.34 -18.89
C ALA A 103 -10.18 5.04 -17.40
N THR A 104 -9.15 4.58 -16.70
CA THR A 104 -9.20 4.30 -15.26
C THR A 104 -7.94 4.82 -14.56
N THR A 105 -8.08 5.22 -13.30
CA THR A 105 -6.92 5.64 -12.49
C THR A 105 -5.90 4.50 -12.28
N ARG A 106 -6.34 3.24 -12.32
CA ARG A 106 -5.48 2.06 -12.14
C ARG A 106 -4.38 1.93 -13.20
N GLU A 107 -4.55 2.53 -14.37
CA GLU A 107 -3.53 2.56 -15.42
C GLU A 107 -2.28 3.38 -15.04
N LEU A 108 -2.34 4.20 -13.96
CA LEU A 108 -1.17 4.86 -13.38
C LEU A 108 -0.27 3.91 -12.58
N LEU A 109 -0.82 2.78 -12.10
CA LEU A 109 -0.07 1.87 -11.23
C LEU A 109 1.18 1.34 -11.95
N GLY A 110 2.31 1.42 -11.27
CA GLY A 110 3.62 1.01 -11.79
C GLY A 110 4.40 2.08 -12.56
N ILE A 111 3.81 3.25 -12.86
CA ILE A 111 4.54 4.40 -13.45
C ILE A 111 5.48 5.03 -12.44
N VAL A 112 4.95 5.35 -11.26
CA VAL A 112 5.72 5.76 -10.09
C VAL A 112 5.67 4.61 -9.10
N ARG A 113 6.81 4.21 -8.58
CA ARG A 113 6.93 3.18 -7.55
C ARG A 113 7.64 3.74 -6.35
N THR A 114 7.10 3.46 -5.17
CA THR A 114 7.68 3.94 -3.91
C THR A 114 7.69 2.83 -2.88
N THR A 115 8.71 2.81 -2.05
CA THR A 115 8.75 2.05 -0.80
C THR A 115 8.82 3.06 0.33
N LEU A 116 7.70 3.20 1.05
CA LEU A 116 7.58 4.14 2.17
C LEU A 116 7.90 3.44 3.48
N PHE A 117 8.70 4.10 4.28
CA PHE A 117 8.97 3.80 5.69
C PHE A 117 8.44 4.95 6.52
N SER A 118 7.62 4.65 7.50
CA SER A 118 7.00 5.64 8.39
C SER A 118 6.80 5.06 9.79
N PRO A 119 6.59 5.90 10.82
CA PRO A 119 6.30 5.43 12.18
C PRO A 119 5.08 4.49 12.26
N GLU A 120 4.13 4.64 11.35
CA GLU A 120 2.94 3.80 11.26
C GLU A 120 3.27 2.34 10.91
N ASP A 121 4.44 2.06 10.31
CA ASP A 121 4.85 0.70 9.94
C ASP A 121 5.03 -0.25 11.13
N LEU A 122 5.18 0.28 12.33
CA LEU A 122 5.16 -0.52 13.55
C LEU A 122 3.87 -1.35 13.69
N ALA A 123 2.77 -0.85 13.08
CA ALA A 123 1.50 -1.57 13.03
C ALA A 123 1.57 -2.86 12.19
N LEU A 124 2.54 -3.03 11.30
CA LEU A 124 2.75 -4.30 10.59
C LEU A 124 3.08 -5.43 11.57
N VAL A 125 3.86 -5.13 12.61
CA VAL A 125 4.29 -6.11 13.61
C VAL A 125 3.30 -6.22 14.76
N ARG A 126 2.84 -5.08 15.29
CA ARG A 126 2.03 -5.02 16.52
C ARG A 126 0.53 -4.91 16.25
N GLY A 127 0.16 -4.45 15.07
CA GLY A 127 -1.22 -4.16 14.70
C GLY A 127 -2.04 -5.39 14.34
N GLU A 128 -3.22 -5.12 13.80
CA GLU A 128 -4.18 -6.14 13.40
C GLU A 128 -3.84 -6.76 12.02
N PRO A 129 -4.39 -7.94 11.70
CA PRO A 129 -4.17 -8.62 10.41
C PRO A 129 -4.43 -7.75 9.17
N GLU A 130 -5.33 -6.78 9.26
CA GLU A 130 -5.65 -5.85 8.17
C GLU A 130 -4.41 -5.09 7.67
N GLN A 131 -3.52 -4.66 8.59
CA GLN A 131 -2.30 -3.93 8.23
C GLN A 131 -1.36 -4.82 7.39
N ARG A 132 -1.21 -6.08 7.76
CA ARG A 132 -0.37 -7.04 7.03
C ARG A 132 -0.99 -7.43 5.69
N ARG A 133 -2.31 -7.60 5.61
CA ARG A 133 -3.01 -7.80 4.33
C ARG A 133 -2.82 -6.64 3.38
N ASN A 134 -2.99 -5.41 3.86
CA ASN A 134 -2.81 -4.20 3.07
C ASN A 134 -1.35 -4.07 2.58
N PHE A 135 -0.38 -4.42 3.41
CA PHE A 135 1.03 -4.47 3.02
C PHE A 135 1.27 -5.46 1.89
N LEU A 136 0.78 -6.71 2.01
CA LEU A 136 0.89 -7.71 0.94
C LEU A 136 0.16 -7.27 -0.34
N ASP A 137 -1.05 -6.70 -0.23
CA ASP A 137 -1.81 -6.21 -1.38
C ASP A 137 -1.07 -5.09 -2.11
N THR A 138 -0.42 -4.19 -1.36
CA THR A 138 0.39 -3.12 -1.95
C THR A 138 1.54 -3.69 -2.79
N ILE A 139 2.28 -4.66 -2.25
CA ILE A 139 3.39 -5.32 -2.96
C ILE A 139 2.88 -6.12 -4.16
N MET A 140 1.83 -6.90 -3.96
CA MET A 140 1.19 -7.70 -5.00
C MET A 140 0.76 -6.83 -6.19
N ILE A 141 0.10 -5.71 -5.93
CA ILE A 141 -0.38 -4.78 -6.95
C ILE A 141 0.79 -4.03 -7.61
N ALA A 142 1.81 -3.63 -6.87
CA ALA A 142 3.01 -3.00 -7.42
C ALA A 142 3.73 -3.93 -8.41
N ARG A 143 3.75 -5.23 -8.10
CA ARG A 143 4.38 -6.27 -8.93
C ARG A 143 3.49 -6.70 -10.10
N TYR A 144 2.19 -6.81 -9.87
CA TYR A 144 1.18 -7.25 -10.84
C TYR A 144 -0.02 -6.27 -10.87
N PRO A 145 0.06 -5.13 -11.56
CA PRO A 145 -0.98 -4.09 -11.54
C PRO A 145 -2.38 -4.58 -11.91
N ARG A 146 -2.50 -5.64 -12.75
CA ARG A 146 -3.78 -6.28 -13.08
C ARG A 146 -4.56 -6.76 -11.86
N LEU A 147 -3.86 -7.14 -10.79
CA LEU A 147 -4.49 -7.64 -9.56
C LEU A 147 -5.23 -6.55 -8.78
N ALA A 148 -5.00 -5.26 -9.05
CA ALA A 148 -5.81 -4.18 -8.50
C ALA A 148 -7.28 -4.28 -8.94
N ALA A 149 -7.54 -4.72 -10.17
CA ALA A 149 -8.91 -4.97 -10.63
C ALA A 149 -9.52 -6.19 -9.93
N VAL A 150 -8.78 -7.30 -9.86
CA VAL A 150 -9.20 -8.53 -9.18
C VAL A 150 -9.56 -8.25 -7.72
N LYS A 151 -8.71 -7.50 -6.99
CA LYS A 151 -8.97 -7.11 -5.59
C LYS A 151 -10.23 -6.26 -5.44
N SER A 152 -10.41 -5.28 -6.30
CA SER A 152 -11.60 -4.43 -6.27
C SER A 152 -12.89 -5.22 -6.58
N ASP A 153 -12.83 -6.16 -7.52
CA ASP A 153 -13.99 -6.98 -7.88
C ASP A 153 -14.29 -8.03 -6.80
N TYR A 154 -13.25 -8.58 -6.15
CA TYR A 154 -13.40 -9.39 -4.95
C TYR A 154 -14.11 -8.62 -3.83
N ASP A 155 -13.70 -7.38 -3.53
CA ASP A 155 -14.32 -6.57 -2.48
C ASP A 155 -15.78 -6.22 -2.81
N LYS A 156 -16.12 -6.06 -4.09
CA LYS A 156 -17.52 -5.87 -4.52
C LYS A 156 -18.33 -7.15 -4.34
N ALA A 157 -17.81 -8.30 -4.82
CA ALA A 157 -18.47 -9.60 -4.69
C ALA A 157 -18.71 -9.94 -3.20
N LEU A 158 -17.71 -9.71 -2.34
CA LEU A 158 -17.80 -9.91 -0.90
C LEU A 158 -18.92 -9.06 -0.26
N ARG A 159 -19.02 -7.78 -0.65
CA ARG A 159 -20.09 -6.91 -0.15
C ARG A 159 -21.48 -7.41 -0.58
N GLN A 160 -21.63 -7.82 -1.84
CA GLN A 160 -22.91 -8.32 -2.37
C GLN A 160 -23.29 -9.66 -1.70
N ARG A 161 -22.34 -10.59 -1.61
CA ARG A 161 -22.54 -11.86 -0.92
C ARG A 161 -22.95 -11.65 0.55
N ASN A 162 -22.26 -10.77 1.28
CA ASN A 162 -22.61 -10.46 2.67
C ASN A 162 -23.97 -9.76 2.79
N ALA A 163 -24.38 -8.95 1.81
CA ALA A 163 -25.72 -8.36 1.78
C ALA A 163 -26.80 -9.44 1.59
N LEU A 164 -26.56 -10.41 0.70
CA LEU A 164 -27.46 -11.55 0.47
C LEU A 164 -27.57 -12.42 1.73
N LEU A 165 -26.45 -12.77 2.39
CA LEU A 165 -26.43 -13.55 3.62
C LEU A 165 -27.27 -12.91 4.75
N ARG A 166 -27.34 -11.57 4.79
CA ARG A 166 -28.16 -10.82 5.77
C ARG A 166 -29.62 -10.65 5.36
N SER A 167 -30.00 -11.01 4.15
CA SER A 167 -31.37 -10.84 3.65
C SER A 167 -32.37 -11.71 4.39
N HIS A 168 -33.64 -11.29 4.38
CA HIS A 168 -34.76 -12.07 4.98
C HIS A 168 -34.95 -13.39 4.23
N ALA A 169 -34.92 -13.37 2.89
CA ALA A 169 -35.07 -14.56 2.05
C ALA A 169 -34.04 -15.67 2.38
N MET A 170 -32.75 -15.27 2.66
CA MET A 170 -31.73 -16.23 3.04
C MET A 170 -31.97 -16.83 4.43
N ARG A 171 -32.49 -16.06 5.39
CA ARG A 171 -32.81 -16.56 6.72
C ARG A 171 -34.05 -17.48 6.71
N SER A 172 -35.03 -17.17 5.89
CA SER A 172 -36.25 -18.00 5.71
C SER A 172 -35.90 -19.35 5.06
N ALA A 173 -34.90 -19.41 4.17
CA ALA A 173 -34.47 -20.65 3.50
C ALA A 173 -34.01 -21.75 4.47
N PHE A 174 -33.64 -21.39 5.71
CA PHE A 174 -33.18 -22.30 6.75
C PHE A 174 -34.13 -22.38 7.94
N ALA A 175 -35.31 -21.71 7.87
CA ALA A 175 -36.34 -21.82 8.89
C ALA A 175 -37.13 -23.14 8.72
N PRO A 176 -37.41 -23.89 9.80
CA PRO A 176 -38.19 -25.13 9.70
C PRO A 176 -39.62 -24.85 9.25
N GLY A 177 -40.00 -25.38 8.09
CA GLY A 177 -41.41 -25.37 7.61
C GLY A 177 -41.73 -24.42 6.47
N GLU A 178 -40.82 -23.62 5.99
CA GLU A 178 -41.02 -22.73 4.83
C GLU A 178 -40.17 -23.20 3.63
N SER A 179 -40.83 -23.75 2.59
CA SER A 179 -40.25 -23.92 1.24
C SER A 179 -40.77 -22.78 0.38
N ASP A 180 -40.12 -21.65 0.44
CA ASP A 180 -40.47 -20.48 -0.34
C ASP A 180 -39.67 -20.44 -1.64
N GLU A 181 -40.28 -20.12 -2.80
CA GLU A 181 -39.59 -19.94 -4.06
C GLU A 181 -38.50 -18.88 -3.93
N ASP A 182 -38.70 -17.84 -3.12
CA ASP A 182 -37.74 -16.79 -2.85
C ASP A 182 -36.50 -17.32 -2.12
N ALA A 183 -36.66 -18.33 -1.26
CA ALA A 183 -35.54 -18.98 -0.57
C ALA A 183 -34.68 -19.81 -1.51
N LEU A 184 -35.25 -20.55 -2.43
CA LEU A 184 -34.53 -21.31 -3.47
C LEU A 184 -33.79 -20.37 -4.43
N ALA A 185 -34.42 -19.25 -4.84
CA ALA A 185 -33.82 -18.23 -5.66
C ALA A 185 -32.60 -17.56 -4.96
N ALA A 186 -32.72 -17.30 -3.65
CA ALA A 186 -31.64 -16.74 -2.84
C ALA A 186 -30.44 -17.71 -2.74
N LEU A 187 -30.69 -19.02 -2.54
CA LEU A 187 -29.64 -20.04 -2.52
C LEU A 187 -28.92 -20.16 -3.86
N SER A 188 -29.68 -20.19 -4.97
CA SER A 188 -29.09 -20.22 -6.34
C SER A 188 -28.26 -18.97 -6.61
N THR A 189 -28.70 -17.81 -6.12
CA THR A 189 -27.93 -16.55 -6.22
C THR A 189 -26.67 -16.61 -5.37
N LEU A 190 -26.70 -17.25 -4.19
CA LEU A 190 -25.53 -17.45 -3.35
C LEU A 190 -24.46 -18.29 -4.03
N ASP A 191 -24.87 -19.36 -4.75
CA ASP A 191 -23.93 -20.21 -5.50
C ASP A 191 -23.15 -19.41 -6.58
N VAL A 192 -23.81 -18.45 -7.23
CA VAL A 192 -23.15 -17.56 -8.19
C VAL A 192 -22.12 -16.67 -7.51
N TRP A 193 -22.47 -16.10 -6.34
CA TRP A 193 -21.51 -15.30 -5.59
C TRP A 193 -20.36 -16.14 -4.98
N ASP A 194 -20.63 -17.37 -4.57
CA ASP A 194 -19.63 -18.32 -4.09
C ASP A 194 -18.60 -18.60 -5.19
N ALA A 195 -19.07 -18.94 -6.41
CA ALA A 195 -18.19 -19.18 -7.55
C ALA A 195 -17.34 -17.95 -7.90
N GLN A 196 -17.96 -16.77 -7.99
CA GLN A 196 -17.24 -15.54 -8.31
C GLN A 196 -16.23 -15.16 -7.22
N LEU A 197 -16.62 -15.29 -5.94
CA LEU A 197 -15.75 -14.95 -4.81
C LEU A 197 -14.57 -15.92 -4.70
N ALA A 198 -14.80 -17.22 -4.97
CA ALA A 198 -13.74 -18.23 -4.98
C ALA A 198 -12.73 -18.00 -6.10
N ALA A 199 -13.21 -17.74 -7.34
CA ALA A 199 -12.34 -17.48 -8.49
C ALA A 199 -11.45 -16.24 -8.29
N LEU A 200 -12.01 -15.14 -7.76
CA LEU A 200 -11.26 -13.92 -7.45
C LEU A 200 -10.37 -14.11 -6.21
N GLY A 201 -10.89 -14.79 -5.20
CA GLY A 201 -10.18 -15.10 -3.95
C GLY A 201 -8.97 -15.99 -4.16
N GLY A 202 -9.10 -17.00 -5.01
CA GLY A 202 -8.00 -17.91 -5.39
C GLY A 202 -6.82 -17.18 -6.03
N GLN A 203 -7.08 -16.23 -6.92
CA GLN A 203 -6.04 -15.40 -7.52
C GLN A 203 -5.31 -14.53 -6.49
N ILE A 204 -6.05 -13.93 -5.53
CA ILE A 204 -5.47 -13.09 -4.48
C ILE A 204 -4.63 -13.94 -3.53
N MET A 205 -5.14 -15.10 -3.07
CA MET A 205 -4.43 -15.99 -2.16
C MET A 205 -3.13 -16.48 -2.80
N SER A 206 -3.20 -17.00 -4.03
CA SER A 206 -2.02 -17.46 -4.78
C SER A 206 -0.96 -16.36 -4.90
N ALA A 207 -1.37 -15.15 -5.28
CA ALA A 207 -0.45 -14.02 -5.44
C ALA A 207 0.17 -13.56 -4.11
N ARG A 208 -0.60 -13.58 -3.00
CA ARG A 208 -0.07 -13.25 -1.67
C ARG A 208 0.92 -14.30 -1.17
N VAL A 209 0.61 -15.58 -1.37
CA VAL A 209 1.52 -16.69 -1.05
C VAL A 209 2.84 -16.55 -1.82
N GLN A 210 2.76 -16.22 -3.11
CA GLN A 210 3.96 -15.94 -3.93
C GLN A 210 4.76 -14.75 -3.38
N VAL A 211 4.09 -13.66 -2.99
CA VAL A 211 4.76 -12.50 -2.37
C VAL A 211 5.45 -12.90 -1.08
N VAL A 212 4.79 -13.68 -0.20
CA VAL A 212 5.40 -14.12 1.06
C VAL A 212 6.61 -15.03 0.80
N HIS A 213 6.49 -15.97 -0.14
CA HIS A 213 7.59 -16.85 -0.54
C HIS A 213 8.81 -16.06 -1.03
N ASP A 214 8.59 -15.09 -1.93
CA ASP A 214 9.69 -14.33 -2.53
C ASP A 214 10.27 -13.28 -1.57
N LEU A 215 9.45 -12.73 -0.67
CA LEU A 215 9.86 -11.72 0.31
C LEU A 215 10.62 -12.32 1.50
N ALA A 216 10.32 -13.54 1.90
CA ALA A 216 10.87 -14.16 3.11
C ALA A 216 12.42 -14.18 3.16
N PRO A 217 13.17 -14.55 2.11
CA PRO A 217 14.63 -14.50 2.14
C PRO A 217 15.17 -13.06 2.25
N HIS A 218 14.56 -12.09 1.58
CA HIS A 218 14.95 -10.68 1.68
C HIS A 218 14.66 -10.10 3.06
N LEU A 219 13.54 -10.50 3.70
CA LEU A 219 13.25 -10.15 5.09
C LEU A 219 14.32 -10.68 6.02
N ALA A 220 14.68 -11.97 5.93
CA ALA A 220 15.64 -12.60 6.81
C ALA A 220 17.03 -11.93 6.68
N GLU A 221 17.51 -11.71 5.46
CA GLU A 221 18.78 -11.04 5.19
C GLU A 221 18.79 -9.61 5.74
N THR A 222 17.76 -8.84 5.44
CA THR A 222 17.66 -7.44 5.86
C THR A 222 17.57 -7.32 7.38
N TYR A 223 16.81 -8.21 8.02
CA TYR A 223 16.71 -8.23 9.47
C TYR A 223 18.04 -8.56 10.14
N GLN A 224 18.79 -9.53 9.60
CA GLN A 224 20.12 -9.87 10.08
C GLN A 224 21.10 -8.70 9.98
N ARG A 225 20.98 -7.86 8.94
CA ARG A 225 21.81 -6.64 8.78
C ARG A 225 21.41 -5.53 9.75
N LEU A 226 20.11 -5.37 10.06
CA LEU A 226 19.59 -4.32 10.95
C LEU A 226 19.71 -4.69 12.44
N ALA A 227 19.68 -5.97 12.77
CA ALA A 227 19.68 -6.47 14.16
C ALA A 227 20.48 -7.78 14.26
N PRO A 228 21.82 -7.75 14.03
CA PRO A 228 22.64 -8.97 13.92
C PRO A 228 22.68 -9.81 15.20
N GLU A 229 22.46 -9.20 16.36
CA GLU A 229 22.45 -9.89 17.66
C GLU A 229 21.06 -10.43 18.04
N SER A 230 20.04 -10.18 17.22
CA SER A 230 18.67 -10.61 17.47
C SER A 230 18.41 -12.03 16.95
N ARG A 231 17.27 -12.59 17.36
CA ARG A 231 16.75 -13.85 16.85
C ARG A 231 16.41 -13.71 15.37
N PRO A 232 16.55 -14.76 14.53
CA PRO A 232 16.22 -14.68 13.11
C PRO A 232 14.73 -14.36 12.89
N ALA A 233 14.46 -13.50 11.91
CA ALA A 233 13.12 -13.11 11.52
C ALA A 233 12.58 -14.02 10.41
N HIS A 234 11.32 -14.44 10.55
CA HIS A 234 10.61 -15.28 9.60
C HIS A 234 9.19 -14.75 9.37
N MET A 235 8.62 -15.10 8.22
CA MET A 235 7.23 -14.83 7.91
C MET A 235 6.59 -16.01 7.20
N SER A 236 5.30 -16.25 7.44
CA SER A 236 4.52 -17.26 6.74
C SER A 236 3.09 -16.78 6.50
N TYR A 237 2.48 -17.23 5.42
CA TYR A 237 1.07 -16.98 5.14
C TYR A 237 0.21 -17.96 5.90
N THR A 238 -0.91 -17.52 6.47
CA THR A 238 -1.93 -18.37 7.06
C THR A 238 -3.29 -18.03 6.51
N SER A 239 -4.06 -19.05 6.16
CA SER A 239 -5.38 -18.92 5.56
C SER A 239 -6.46 -19.51 6.44
N THR A 240 -7.67 -19.00 6.29
CA THR A 240 -8.88 -19.55 6.89
C THR A 240 -9.25 -20.94 6.36
N VAL A 241 -8.59 -21.38 5.28
CA VAL A 241 -8.77 -22.70 4.65
C VAL A 241 -7.55 -23.61 4.77
N ASP A 242 -6.60 -23.29 5.66
CA ASP A 242 -5.34 -24.06 5.82
C ASP A 242 -5.58 -25.57 6.04
N ALA A 243 -6.60 -25.94 6.80
CA ALA A 243 -6.93 -27.35 7.03
C ALA A 243 -7.33 -28.08 5.73
N LEU A 244 -8.15 -27.43 4.88
CA LEU A 244 -8.56 -27.99 3.59
C LEU A 244 -7.41 -28.02 2.58
N LEU A 245 -6.51 -27.02 2.62
CA LEU A 245 -5.30 -27.02 1.80
C LEU A 245 -4.35 -28.16 2.20
N ALA A 246 -4.20 -28.41 3.51
CA ALA A 246 -3.39 -29.51 4.01
C ALA A 246 -3.91 -30.88 3.56
N ASP A 247 -5.25 -31.08 3.55
CA ASP A 247 -5.88 -32.29 3.00
C ASP A 247 -5.56 -32.49 1.51
N SER A 248 -5.30 -31.40 0.79
CA SER A 248 -4.87 -31.39 -0.63
C SER A 248 -3.33 -31.45 -0.77
N GLY A 249 -2.59 -31.64 0.32
CA GLY A 249 -1.13 -31.71 0.34
C GLY A 249 -0.41 -30.36 0.25
N VAL A 250 -1.10 -29.24 0.43
CA VAL A 250 -0.51 -27.89 0.44
C VAL A 250 -0.42 -27.36 1.86
N HIS A 251 0.79 -27.13 2.35
CA HIS A 251 1.06 -26.57 3.67
C HIS A 251 1.64 -25.16 3.53
N LEU A 252 0.88 -24.14 3.94
CA LEU A 252 1.27 -22.71 3.84
C LEU A 252 2.06 -22.23 5.07
N ALA A 253 1.86 -22.86 6.21
CA ALA A 253 2.61 -22.55 7.43
C ALA A 253 3.96 -23.26 7.43
N TYR A 254 4.95 -22.64 8.09
CA TYR A 254 6.27 -23.26 8.26
C TYR A 254 6.18 -24.61 8.98
N SER A 255 6.86 -25.63 8.42
CA SER A 255 7.21 -26.84 9.14
C SER A 255 8.42 -26.60 10.05
N GLU A 256 9.42 -25.84 9.56
CA GLU A 256 10.60 -25.42 10.32
C GLU A 256 11.04 -23.99 9.91
N PRO A 257 11.73 -23.25 10.83
CA PRO A 257 12.26 -21.92 10.49
C PRO A 257 13.26 -22.00 9.34
N GLY A 258 12.96 -21.29 8.25
CA GLY A 258 13.83 -21.21 7.06
C GLY A 258 13.40 -22.07 5.88
N GLU A 259 12.38 -22.91 6.01
CA GLU A 259 11.79 -23.57 4.85
C GLU A 259 10.92 -22.61 4.04
N PRO A 260 11.02 -22.62 2.71
CA PRO A 260 10.19 -21.76 1.87
C PRO A 260 8.72 -22.19 1.98
N THR A 261 7.82 -21.22 2.09
CA THR A 261 6.37 -21.44 2.02
C THR A 261 6.03 -22.16 0.71
N ALA A 262 5.21 -23.20 0.76
CA ALA A 262 4.74 -23.87 -0.44
C ALA A 262 3.96 -22.90 -1.33
N LEU A 263 4.17 -22.99 -2.66
CA LEU A 263 3.41 -22.20 -3.62
C LEU A 263 1.98 -22.74 -3.75
N LEU A 264 1.03 -21.84 -3.95
CA LEU A 264 -0.38 -22.15 -4.08
C LEU A 264 -0.86 -21.74 -5.48
N SER A 265 -1.37 -22.70 -6.27
CA SER A 265 -1.98 -22.32 -7.56
C SER A 265 -3.35 -21.67 -7.36
N PRO A 266 -3.76 -20.74 -8.25
CA PRO A 266 -5.09 -20.12 -8.20
C PRO A 266 -6.22 -21.14 -8.25
N GLU A 267 -6.07 -22.23 -9.02
CA GLU A 267 -7.08 -23.27 -9.22
C GLU A 267 -7.28 -24.10 -7.94
N ILE A 268 -6.19 -24.47 -7.25
CA ILE A 268 -6.28 -25.17 -5.98
C ILE A 268 -6.94 -24.27 -4.91
N ALA A 269 -6.53 -23.00 -4.86
CA ALA A 269 -7.12 -22.04 -3.92
C ALA A 269 -8.62 -21.82 -4.19
N GLU A 270 -9.02 -21.69 -5.46
CA GLU A 270 -10.42 -21.57 -5.88
C GLU A 270 -11.25 -22.79 -5.44
N ALA A 271 -10.79 -23.99 -5.79
CA ALA A 271 -11.47 -25.24 -5.44
C ALA A 271 -11.62 -25.39 -3.93
N THR A 272 -10.57 -25.06 -3.17
CA THR A 272 -10.56 -25.12 -1.69
C THR A 272 -11.53 -24.11 -1.10
N LEU A 273 -11.60 -22.88 -1.64
CA LEU A 273 -12.56 -21.87 -1.21
C LEU A 273 -14.00 -22.30 -1.46
N LEU A 274 -14.30 -22.87 -2.64
CA LEU A 274 -15.63 -23.43 -2.96
C LEU A 274 -16.05 -24.52 -1.99
N GLN A 275 -15.16 -25.45 -1.69
CA GLN A 275 -15.40 -26.48 -0.69
C GLN A 275 -15.67 -25.84 0.68
N GLY A 276 -14.83 -24.91 1.12
CA GLY A 276 -14.97 -24.21 2.38
C GLY A 276 -16.29 -23.43 2.51
N PHE A 277 -16.72 -22.75 1.44
CA PHE A 277 -18.03 -22.06 1.43
C PHE A 277 -19.19 -23.05 1.55
N ALA A 278 -19.12 -24.21 0.89
CA ALA A 278 -20.12 -25.25 1.03
C ALA A 278 -20.17 -25.79 2.47
N ASP A 279 -19.04 -26.09 3.08
CA ASP A 279 -18.90 -26.63 4.45
C ASP A 279 -19.39 -25.62 5.52
N LYS A 280 -19.17 -24.31 5.29
CA LYS A 280 -19.53 -23.25 6.26
C LYS A 280 -20.84 -22.56 5.94
N ARG A 281 -21.56 -22.95 4.88
CA ARG A 281 -22.77 -22.27 4.40
C ARG A 281 -23.80 -21.98 5.49
N ALA A 282 -24.19 -22.99 6.26
CA ALA A 282 -25.16 -22.82 7.33
C ALA A 282 -24.68 -21.82 8.41
N GLN A 283 -23.39 -21.87 8.76
CA GLN A 283 -22.81 -20.98 9.75
C GLN A 283 -22.69 -19.54 9.24
N GLU A 284 -22.40 -19.36 7.95
CA GLU A 284 -22.32 -18.04 7.32
C GLU A 284 -23.71 -17.38 7.18
N ILE A 285 -24.73 -18.17 6.90
CA ILE A 285 -26.12 -17.70 6.86
C ILE A 285 -26.58 -17.26 8.25
N ASP A 286 -26.30 -18.08 9.28
CA ASP A 286 -26.63 -17.74 10.67
C ASP A 286 -25.95 -16.44 11.11
N ARG A 287 -24.68 -16.25 10.76
CA ARG A 287 -23.91 -15.05 11.12
C ARG A 287 -24.11 -13.86 10.19
N GLY A 288 -24.72 -14.05 9.02
CA GLY A 288 -24.89 -13.01 8.00
C GLY A 288 -23.58 -12.46 7.42
N THR A 289 -22.49 -13.28 7.38
CA THR A 289 -21.18 -12.83 6.93
C THR A 289 -20.33 -13.98 6.41
N THR A 290 -19.48 -13.68 5.42
CA THR A 290 -18.48 -14.59 4.88
C THR A 290 -17.38 -14.85 5.90
N LEU A 291 -17.08 -16.12 6.19
CA LEU A 291 -16.15 -16.55 7.23
C LEU A 291 -14.79 -16.97 6.69
N LEU A 292 -14.69 -17.29 5.40
CA LEU A 292 -13.49 -17.82 4.76
C LEU A 292 -13.03 -16.90 3.61
N GLY A 293 -11.73 -16.90 3.35
CA GLY A 293 -11.13 -16.24 2.19
C GLY A 293 -10.12 -15.15 2.52
N PRO A 294 -9.47 -14.57 1.49
CA PRO A 294 -8.32 -13.69 1.65
C PRO A 294 -8.58 -12.40 2.45
N HIS A 295 -9.84 -12.00 2.65
CA HIS A 295 -10.19 -10.87 3.51
C HIS A 295 -10.05 -11.20 5.03
N ARG A 296 -9.85 -12.47 5.39
CA ARG A 296 -9.65 -12.95 6.76
C ARG A 296 -8.30 -13.60 7.01
N ASP A 297 -7.54 -13.88 5.95
CA ASP A 297 -6.22 -14.46 6.04
C ASP A 297 -5.22 -13.50 6.72
N ASP A 298 -4.07 -14.02 7.14
CA ASP A 298 -3.04 -13.23 7.83
C ASP A 298 -1.63 -13.64 7.41
N VAL A 299 -0.65 -12.90 7.90
CA VAL A 299 0.77 -13.24 7.87
C VAL A 299 1.27 -13.38 9.30
N ILE A 300 1.82 -14.53 9.62
CA ILE A 300 2.49 -14.77 10.90
C ILE A 300 3.92 -14.26 10.78
N LEU A 301 4.29 -13.37 11.70
CA LEU A 301 5.64 -12.83 11.83
C LEU A 301 6.30 -13.43 13.07
N MET A 302 7.47 -14.07 12.91
CA MET A 302 8.16 -14.80 13.95
C MET A 302 9.57 -14.25 14.17
N LEU A 303 10.01 -14.23 15.43
CA LEU A 303 11.40 -14.02 15.84
C LEU A 303 11.90 -15.28 16.54
N GLY A 304 12.77 -16.03 15.87
CA GLY A 304 13.10 -17.39 16.27
C GLY A 304 11.82 -18.25 16.32
N SER A 305 11.57 -18.89 17.46
CA SER A 305 10.39 -19.73 17.68
C SER A 305 9.17 -19.00 18.25
N GLN A 306 9.23 -17.66 18.44
CA GLN A 306 8.16 -16.91 19.09
C GLN A 306 7.50 -15.91 18.12
N PRO A 307 6.16 -15.68 18.21
CA PRO A 307 5.50 -14.63 17.45
C PRO A 307 6.11 -13.27 17.75
N ALA A 308 6.33 -12.44 16.74
CA ALA A 308 6.81 -11.08 16.94
C ALA A 308 5.79 -10.23 17.71
N LYS A 309 4.48 -10.37 17.42
CA LYS A 309 3.41 -9.68 18.15
C LYS A 309 3.36 -10.19 19.60
N GLY A 310 3.59 -9.29 20.54
CA GLY A 310 3.57 -9.58 22.00
C GLY A 310 4.89 -10.05 22.61
N PHE A 311 5.86 -10.52 21.80
CA PHE A 311 7.15 -11.03 22.31
C PHE A 311 8.35 -10.18 21.86
N ALA A 312 8.23 -9.44 20.76
CA ALA A 312 9.29 -8.54 20.32
C ALA A 312 9.37 -7.29 21.19
N SER A 313 10.59 -6.91 21.56
CA SER A 313 10.88 -5.60 22.16
C SER A 313 10.51 -4.45 21.19
N HIS A 314 10.56 -3.22 21.67
CA HIS A 314 10.31 -2.05 20.82
C HIS A 314 11.31 -1.99 19.65
N GLY A 315 12.59 -2.12 19.94
CA GLY A 315 13.64 -2.09 18.93
C GLY A 315 13.56 -3.25 17.93
N GLU A 316 13.27 -4.50 18.41
CA GLU A 316 13.05 -5.63 17.51
C GLU A 316 11.83 -5.42 16.61
N SER A 317 10.74 -4.85 17.12
CA SER A 317 9.55 -4.54 16.32
C SER A 317 9.85 -3.51 15.22
N TRP A 318 10.64 -2.47 15.54
CA TRP A 318 11.11 -1.49 14.57
C TRP A 318 12.02 -2.11 13.51
N SER A 319 13.02 -2.90 13.94
CA SER A 319 13.89 -3.60 12.99
C SER A 319 13.09 -4.53 12.08
N PHE A 320 12.06 -5.20 12.62
CA PHE A 320 11.21 -6.09 11.83
C PHE A 320 10.38 -5.32 10.79
N ALA A 321 9.73 -4.22 11.19
CA ALA A 321 8.94 -3.37 10.30
C ALA A 321 9.80 -2.80 9.16
N LEU A 322 11.00 -2.28 9.50
CA LEU A 322 11.97 -1.82 8.52
C LEU A 322 12.40 -2.94 7.57
N SER A 323 12.66 -4.14 8.11
CA SER A 323 13.09 -5.29 7.29
C SER A 323 12.02 -5.76 6.32
N LEU A 324 10.74 -5.70 6.69
CA LEU A 324 9.62 -5.97 5.78
C LEU A 324 9.61 -5.00 4.59
N ARG A 325 9.79 -3.71 4.84
CA ARG A 325 9.80 -2.68 3.81
C ARG A 325 11.05 -2.76 2.93
N LEU A 326 12.24 -2.85 3.55
CA LEU A 326 13.51 -2.99 2.82
C LEU A 326 13.56 -4.30 2.03
N GLY A 327 13.09 -5.40 2.63
CA GLY A 327 12.97 -6.68 1.92
C GLY A 327 12.08 -6.54 0.68
N ALA A 328 10.94 -5.84 0.79
CA ALA A 328 10.08 -5.56 -0.35
C ALA A 328 10.77 -4.66 -1.40
N PHE A 329 11.59 -3.69 -0.97
CA PHE A 329 12.41 -2.89 -1.87
C PHE A 329 13.42 -3.75 -2.63
N PHE A 330 14.21 -4.58 -1.94
CA PHE A 330 15.23 -5.43 -2.58
C PHE A 330 14.61 -6.49 -3.49
N MET A 331 13.50 -7.08 -3.11
CA MET A 331 12.74 -8.00 -3.94
C MET A 331 12.31 -7.33 -5.26
N GLN A 332 11.69 -6.14 -5.20
CA GLN A 332 11.26 -5.40 -6.39
C GLN A 332 12.43 -4.95 -7.25
N ARG A 333 13.56 -4.55 -6.64
CA ARG A 333 14.80 -4.21 -7.33
C ARG A 333 15.36 -5.42 -8.07
N GLY A 334 15.33 -6.60 -7.46
CA GLY A 334 15.70 -7.87 -8.08
C GLY A 334 14.85 -8.20 -9.31
N ASP A 335 13.57 -7.84 -9.29
CA ASP A 335 12.64 -7.95 -10.43
C ASP A 335 12.89 -6.88 -11.54
N GLY A 336 13.91 -6.03 -11.40
CA GLY A 336 14.20 -4.91 -12.31
C GLY A 336 13.25 -3.72 -12.17
N MET A 337 12.59 -3.60 -11.03
CA MET A 337 11.56 -2.59 -10.75
C MET A 337 11.93 -1.75 -9.53
N GLU A 338 13.09 -1.11 -9.55
CA GLU A 338 13.57 -0.34 -8.39
C GLU A 338 12.63 0.81 -8.02
N PRO A 339 12.02 0.82 -6.80
CA PRO A 339 11.19 1.92 -6.32
C PRO A 339 12.03 3.07 -5.78
N VAL A 340 11.43 4.26 -5.68
CA VAL A 340 11.96 5.37 -4.88
C VAL A 340 11.78 5.03 -3.40
N VAL A 341 12.84 5.13 -2.61
CA VAL A 341 12.79 4.93 -1.15
C VAL A 341 12.34 6.23 -0.48
N ILE A 342 11.38 6.13 0.42
CA ILE A 342 10.88 7.26 1.21
C ILE A 342 11.06 6.92 2.70
N LEU A 343 11.78 7.79 3.43
CA LEU A 343 12.01 7.68 4.87
C LEU A 343 11.31 8.87 5.56
N ASP A 344 10.11 8.63 6.11
CA ASP A 344 9.31 9.69 6.75
C ASP A 344 9.50 9.66 8.27
N ASP A 345 10.27 10.61 8.80
CA ASP A 345 10.61 10.78 10.23
C ASP A 345 11.20 9.51 10.92
N VAL A 346 11.85 8.63 10.15
CA VAL A 346 12.31 7.31 10.65
C VAL A 346 13.51 7.41 11.57
N PHE A 347 14.44 8.33 11.30
CA PHE A 347 15.71 8.40 12.03
C PHE A 347 15.56 8.80 13.50
N ALA A 348 14.49 9.51 13.87
CA ALA A 348 14.22 9.89 15.24
C ALA A 348 13.95 8.68 16.18
N GLU A 349 13.47 7.57 15.60
CA GLU A 349 13.05 6.36 16.31
C GLU A 349 14.15 5.28 16.42
N LEU A 350 15.32 5.50 15.79
CA LEU A 350 16.39 4.53 15.71
C LEU A 350 17.60 4.89 16.56
N ASP A 351 18.19 3.91 17.22
CA ASP A 351 19.52 4.05 17.82
C ASP A 351 20.62 4.20 16.76
N SER A 352 21.84 4.56 17.18
CA SER A 352 22.96 4.82 16.27
C SER A 352 23.32 3.62 15.40
N SER A 353 23.31 2.40 15.96
CA SER A 353 23.66 1.18 15.22
C SER A 353 22.67 0.91 14.08
N ARG A 354 21.36 0.98 14.37
CA ARG A 354 20.30 0.80 13.37
C ARG A 354 20.28 1.90 12.33
N ARG A 355 20.59 3.17 12.74
CA ARG A 355 20.73 4.28 11.79
C ARG A 355 21.82 3.99 10.77
N HIS A 356 23.02 3.58 11.18
CA HIS A 356 24.12 3.25 10.27
C HIS A 356 23.76 2.06 9.36
N ALA A 357 23.13 1.03 9.90
CA ALA A 357 22.69 -0.11 9.11
C ALA A 357 21.66 0.31 8.04
N LEU A 358 20.67 1.14 8.42
CA LEU A 358 19.66 1.66 7.48
C LEU A 358 20.33 2.50 6.39
N VAL A 359 21.24 3.41 6.75
CA VAL A 359 22.00 4.22 5.79
C VAL A 359 22.69 3.33 4.77
N SER A 360 23.45 2.33 5.23
CA SER A 360 24.15 1.38 4.35
C SER A 360 23.19 0.67 3.37
N LEU A 361 21.97 0.32 3.84
CA LEU A 361 20.98 -0.38 3.03
C LEU A 361 20.32 0.53 1.98
N VAL A 362 19.99 1.78 2.34
CA VAL A 362 19.29 2.70 1.43
C VAL A 362 20.24 3.45 0.48
N SER A 363 21.53 3.54 0.80
CA SER A 363 22.55 4.18 -0.06
C SER A 363 22.70 3.50 -1.42
N GLU A 364 22.22 2.27 -1.56
CA GLU A 364 22.18 1.54 -2.82
C GLU A 364 21.05 1.98 -3.76
N ALA A 365 20.06 2.74 -3.26
CA ALA A 365 18.90 3.15 -4.05
C ALA A 365 19.23 4.33 -4.98
N GLU A 366 18.65 4.33 -6.18
CA GLU A 366 18.82 5.42 -7.16
C GLU A 366 18.28 6.75 -6.63
N GLN A 367 17.22 6.73 -5.80
CA GLN A 367 16.69 7.92 -5.13
C GLN A 367 16.12 7.59 -3.74
N VAL A 368 16.49 8.41 -2.76
CA VAL A 368 15.99 8.37 -1.39
C VAL A 368 15.42 9.72 -1.01
N LEU A 369 14.15 9.77 -0.64
CA LEU A 369 13.47 10.96 -0.14
C LEU A 369 13.37 10.85 1.39
N ILE A 370 13.88 11.84 2.12
CA ILE A 370 13.93 11.84 3.58
C ILE A 370 13.15 13.04 4.11
N THR A 371 12.29 12.84 5.08
CA THR A 371 11.75 13.93 5.89
C THR A 371 12.42 13.95 7.25
N ALA A 372 12.80 15.12 7.74
CA ALA A 372 13.41 15.30 9.05
C ALA A 372 12.93 16.60 9.70
N ALA A 373 12.72 16.57 11.02
CA ALA A 373 12.33 17.75 11.79
C ALA A 373 13.47 18.76 11.89
N VAL A 374 14.68 18.26 12.10
CA VAL A 374 15.93 19.01 12.16
C VAL A 374 17.01 18.29 11.38
N ASN A 375 17.99 19.06 10.87
CA ASN A 375 19.06 18.48 10.06
C ASN A 375 19.98 17.54 10.86
N GLU A 376 20.03 17.69 12.18
CA GLU A 376 20.83 16.86 13.09
C GLU A 376 20.32 15.43 13.20
N ASP A 377 19.03 15.17 12.90
CA ASP A 377 18.47 13.83 12.89
C ASP A 377 18.98 12.98 11.72
N ILE A 378 19.49 13.63 10.67
CA ILE A 378 19.95 12.95 9.46
C ILE A 378 21.42 12.57 9.62
N PRO A 379 21.79 11.29 9.39
CA PRO A 379 23.19 10.85 9.37
C PRO A 379 24.03 11.63 8.36
N GLU A 380 25.26 11.97 8.75
CA GLU A 380 26.18 12.79 7.92
C GLU A 380 26.45 12.11 6.56
N GLU A 381 26.50 10.78 6.54
CA GLU A 381 26.73 9.99 5.33
C GLU A 381 25.65 10.21 4.26
N LEU A 382 24.43 10.55 4.68
CA LEU A 382 23.32 10.87 3.76
C LEU A 382 23.22 12.35 3.40
N LYS A 383 23.94 13.23 4.12
CA LYS A 383 23.98 14.68 3.82
C LYS A 383 24.95 14.99 2.70
N GLU A 384 26.02 14.21 2.55
CA GLU A 384 27.04 14.44 1.53
C GLU A 384 26.43 14.27 0.12
N GLY A 385 26.41 15.37 -0.64
CA GLY A 385 25.78 15.42 -1.97
C GLY A 385 24.24 15.46 -1.98
N ALA A 386 23.58 15.49 -0.82
CA ALA A 386 22.13 15.55 -0.76
C ALA A 386 21.57 16.90 -1.26
N GLN A 387 20.43 16.83 -1.91
CA GLN A 387 19.60 18.00 -2.20
C GLN A 387 18.76 18.32 -0.96
N ILE A 388 19.02 19.45 -0.29
CA ILE A 388 18.28 19.87 0.91
C ILE A 388 17.21 20.90 0.52
N ILE A 389 15.96 20.62 0.86
CA ILE A 389 14.79 21.45 0.61
C ILE A 389 14.16 21.84 1.96
N THR A 390 14.26 23.12 2.32
CA THR A 390 13.72 23.62 3.58
C THR A 390 12.26 24.05 3.42
N ILE A 391 11.42 23.58 4.32
CA ILE A 391 9.97 23.77 4.30
C ILE A 391 9.52 24.52 5.54
N GLU A 392 8.73 25.55 5.33
CA GLU A 392 8.05 26.32 6.39
C GLU A 392 6.54 26.37 6.16
N ALA A 393 5.81 26.65 7.24
CA ALA A 393 4.39 26.95 7.16
C ALA A 393 4.15 28.42 7.51
N ARG A 394 3.29 29.07 6.74
CA ARG A 394 2.81 30.44 6.99
C ARG A 394 1.31 30.42 7.22
N VAL A 395 0.86 31.27 8.14
CA VAL A 395 -0.57 31.49 8.38
C VAL A 395 -0.96 32.77 7.64
N THR A 396 -1.92 32.65 6.74
CA THR A 396 -2.50 33.79 6.01
C THR A 396 -3.97 33.95 6.40
N ALA A 397 -4.48 35.19 6.38
CA ALA A 397 -5.89 35.45 6.70
C ALA A 397 -6.85 34.79 5.70
N LYS A 398 -6.42 34.60 4.44
CA LYS A 398 -7.23 34.07 3.34
C LYS A 398 -7.22 32.56 3.25
N ASP A 399 -6.05 31.95 3.39
CA ASP A 399 -5.83 30.53 3.08
C ASP A 399 -5.55 29.68 4.32
N GLY A 400 -5.57 30.30 5.53
CA GLY A 400 -5.18 29.60 6.75
C GLY A 400 -3.69 29.26 6.81
N ARG A 401 -3.35 28.05 7.29
CA ARG A 401 -1.97 27.55 7.35
C ARG A 401 -1.61 26.89 6.04
N ILE A 402 -0.61 27.42 5.33
CA ILE A 402 -0.08 26.88 4.08
C ILE A 402 1.41 26.60 4.19
N SER A 403 1.85 25.52 3.53
CA SER A 403 3.26 25.16 3.41
C SER A 403 3.90 25.83 2.20
N HIS A 404 5.18 26.16 2.28
CA HIS A 404 5.99 26.71 1.19
C HIS A 404 7.46 26.29 1.35
N VAL A 405 8.18 26.30 0.22
CA VAL A 405 9.62 26.07 0.17
C VAL A 405 10.34 27.37 0.45
N VAL A 406 11.34 27.36 1.34
CA VAL A 406 12.16 28.52 1.69
C VAL A 406 13.48 28.50 0.92
N THR A 407 14.15 27.32 0.87
CA THR A 407 15.39 27.10 0.15
C THR A 407 15.36 25.75 -0.55
N GLY A 408 15.90 25.70 -1.77
CA GLY A 408 15.93 24.50 -2.62
C GLY A 408 15.91 24.91 -4.10
N ASP A 409 16.22 23.97 -4.99
CA ASP A 409 16.08 24.18 -6.44
C ASP A 409 14.58 24.21 -6.79
N VAL A 410 13.96 25.37 -6.70
CA VAL A 410 12.58 25.63 -7.17
C VAL A 410 12.70 26.07 -8.62
N SER A 411 12.16 25.31 -9.57
CA SER A 411 12.09 25.75 -10.94
C SER A 411 11.07 26.89 -11.04
N HIS A 412 11.55 28.12 -11.21
CA HIS A 412 10.70 29.25 -11.61
C HIS A 412 10.31 29.09 -13.08
N SER A 413 9.44 28.16 -13.41
CA SER A 413 8.73 28.20 -14.68
C SER A 413 7.48 29.05 -14.51
N VAL A 414 7.66 30.36 -14.67
CA VAL A 414 6.54 31.26 -14.96
C VAL A 414 6.07 30.96 -16.39
N SER A 415 5.17 30.02 -16.52
CA SER A 415 4.21 30.01 -17.63
C SER A 415 2.84 29.67 -17.07
N ARG A 416 2.12 30.75 -16.71
CA ARG A 416 0.66 30.71 -16.57
C ARG A 416 0.06 30.28 -17.92
N THR A 417 0.00 29.01 -18.18
CA THR A 417 -0.99 28.47 -19.10
C THR A 417 -2.22 28.20 -18.24
N SER A 418 -3.09 29.18 -18.21
CA SER A 418 -4.38 29.15 -17.55
C SER A 418 -5.11 27.85 -17.93
N VAL A 419 -5.47 27.05 -16.93
CA VAL A 419 -6.34 25.86 -17.04
C VAL A 419 -7.79 26.26 -17.40
N SER A 420 -8.03 27.51 -17.82
CA SER A 420 -9.34 28.04 -18.19
C SER A 420 -9.90 27.55 -19.53
N ASN A 421 -9.16 26.72 -20.30
CA ASN A 421 -9.63 26.29 -21.64
C ASN A 421 -9.93 24.79 -21.78
N ILE A 422 -10.16 24.05 -20.69
CA ILE A 422 -10.54 22.61 -20.78
C ILE A 422 -11.96 22.36 -20.22
N CYS A 423 -12.66 23.37 -19.73
CA CYS A 423 -14.02 23.22 -19.19
C CYS A 423 -15.15 23.83 -20.03
N GLU A 424 -14.91 24.28 -21.26
CA GLU A 424 -15.97 24.72 -22.19
C GLU A 424 -16.07 23.74 -23.38
N GLY A 425 -16.77 22.64 -23.17
CA GLY A 425 -17.10 21.66 -24.21
C GLY A 425 -17.65 20.40 -23.61
N ASP A 426 -18.88 20.44 -23.10
CA ASP A 426 -19.87 19.37 -22.93
C ASP A 426 -20.85 19.74 -21.79
N CYS A 427 -21.62 20.76 -22.05
CA CYS A 427 -22.93 20.96 -21.43
C CYS A 427 -23.89 21.33 -22.58
N ASP A 428 -24.33 20.27 -23.31
CA ASP A 428 -25.60 20.22 -24.06
C ASP A 428 -25.65 18.86 -24.79
N GLU A 429 -26.32 17.88 -24.17
CA GLU A 429 -27.27 16.86 -24.61
C GLU A 429 -27.44 15.77 -23.56
#